data_006fd012900ca850c7dc02f66b287398
#
_entry.id   006fd012900ca850c7dc02f66b287398
#
_cell.length_a   1.000
_cell.length_b   1.000
_cell.length_c   1.000
_cell.angle_alpha   90.00
_cell.angle_beta   90.00
_cell.angle_gamma   90.00
#
_symmetry.space_group_name_H-M   'P 1'
#
loop_
_entity.id
_entity.type
_entity.pdbx_description
1 polymer ?
#
loop_
_entity_poly.entity_id
_entity_poly.type
_entity_poly.pdbx_seq_one_letter_code
_entity_poly.pdbx_strand_id
1 'polypeptide(L)'
;HAPGGGSYYAALWTNDQCEYANPFFPFSGYKAGIDQCINCYSAYENYMDRSDKPMREKRPLVSSVIAEGRSFWNGAGDRGDCEMYAYGLTRFLLEMSDIALIKRFWDDIIWCLDFALSRKNNYGVIESDSDELENRFESGNANLFTSCLTYDVLGNAATLAKVMGDAEHAKLWADERAKLRSSIEEYFGGNVEGFKTYKYYDGNRDLRAWICMPLTVEIFDR
;
A
#
# COMPACT_ATOMS: atom_id res chain seq x y z
N HIS A 1 13.51 13.29 -8.55
CA HIS A 1 12.76 14.52 -8.83
C HIS A 1 12.71 14.78 -10.32
N ALA A 2 11.54 14.97 -10.88
CA ALA A 2 11.41 15.48 -12.24
C ALA A 2 11.83 16.95 -12.25
N PRO A 3 12.80 17.36 -13.05
CA PRO A 3 13.23 18.75 -13.09
C PRO A 3 12.17 19.63 -13.75
N GLY A 4 11.86 20.73 -13.09
CA GLY A 4 11.30 21.91 -13.72
C GLY A 4 9.88 21.80 -14.23
N GLY A 5 8.99 21.74 -13.38
CA GLY A 5 7.63 21.87 -13.74
C GLY A 5 6.83 22.27 -12.55
N GLY A 6 5.70 22.67 -12.48
CA GLY A 6 4.90 23.03 -11.32
C GLY A 6 4.97 22.00 -10.19
N SER A 7 4.35 22.29 -9.08
CA SER A 7 4.38 21.54 -7.82
C SER A 7 4.10 20.04 -7.95
N TYR A 8 3.35 19.59 -8.94
CA TYR A 8 3.04 18.19 -9.17
C TYR A 8 4.27 17.31 -9.42
N TYR A 9 5.15 17.73 -10.33
CA TYR A 9 6.31 16.93 -10.75
C TYR A 9 7.51 17.05 -9.82
N ALA A 10 7.49 18.02 -8.90
CA ALA A 10 8.51 18.16 -7.87
C ALA A 10 8.15 17.40 -6.57
N ALA A 11 7.03 16.74 -6.52
CA ALA A 11 6.57 15.98 -5.36
C ALA A 11 7.10 14.53 -5.35
N LEU A 12 7.17 13.97 -4.15
CA LEU A 12 7.26 12.52 -3.93
C LEU A 12 5.81 12.00 -3.90
N TRP A 13 5.51 11.00 -4.71
CA TRP A 13 4.19 10.37 -4.78
C TRP A 13 4.24 8.95 -4.23
N THR A 14 3.22 8.53 -3.48
CA THR A 14 3.17 7.19 -2.88
C THR A 14 3.19 6.09 -3.92
N ASN A 15 2.44 6.23 -5.01
CA ASN A 15 2.46 5.27 -6.12
C ASN A 15 3.80 5.31 -6.88
N ASP A 16 4.20 6.44 -7.44
CA ASP A 16 5.39 6.52 -8.30
C ASP A 16 6.68 6.18 -7.57
N GLN A 17 6.84 6.69 -6.34
CA GLN A 17 8.08 6.55 -5.59
C GLN A 17 8.05 5.37 -4.63
N CYS A 18 7.06 5.31 -3.75
CA CYS A 18 7.05 4.29 -2.71
C CYS A 18 6.68 2.92 -3.26
N GLU A 19 5.61 2.83 -4.07
CA GLU A 19 5.12 1.56 -4.59
C GLU A 19 5.99 1.02 -5.72
N TYR A 20 6.28 1.84 -6.73
CA TYR A 20 6.91 1.34 -7.96
C TYR A 20 8.43 1.50 -8.02
N ALA A 21 8.98 2.68 -7.72
CA ALA A 21 10.40 2.93 -7.94
C ALA A 21 11.30 2.37 -6.84
N ASN A 22 11.04 2.73 -5.58
CA ASN A 22 11.95 2.47 -4.47
C ASN A 22 12.20 0.98 -4.18
N PRO A 23 11.22 0.07 -4.28
CA PRO A 23 11.47 -1.36 -4.03
C PRO A 23 12.52 -1.99 -4.93
N PHE A 24 12.78 -1.42 -6.10
CA PHE A 24 13.72 -1.96 -7.07
C PHE A 24 15.13 -1.38 -6.98
N PHE A 25 15.32 -0.27 -6.27
CA PHE A 25 16.65 0.35 -6.14
C PHE A 25 17.71 -0.52 -5.46
N PRO A 26 17.41 -1.38 -4.47
CA PRO A 26 18.39 -2.28 -3.88
C PRO A 26 19.09 -3.17 -4.91
N PHE A 27 18.36 -3.64 -5.94
CA PHE A 27 18.93 -4.46 -7.02
C PHE A 27 19.97 -3.72 -7.87
N SER A 28 19.95 -2.40 -7.91
CA SER A 28 20.92 -1.60 -8.65
C SER A 28 22.29 -1.55 -7.98
N GLY A 29 22.37 -1.80 -6.67
CA GLY A 29 23.58 -1.61 -5.86
C GLY A 29 24.04 -0.15 -5.77
N TYR A 30 23.27 0.80 -6.28
CA TYR A 30 23.62 2.22 -6.31
C TYR A 30 23.32 2.89 -4.97
N LYS A 31 24.34 3.03 -4.13
CA LYS A 31 24.19 3.53 -2.75
C LYS A 31 23.45 4.87 -2.65
N ALA A 32 23.77 5.86 -3.49
CA ALA A 32 23.09 7.15 -3.43
C ALA A 32 21.59 7.04 -3.79
N GLY A 33 21.21 6.12 -4.68
CA GLY A 33 19.82 5.82 -4.98
C GLY A 33 19.11 5.18 -3.77
N ILE A 34 19.76 4.25 -3.10
CA ILE A 34 19.25 3.63 -1.88
C ILE A 34 19.04 4.67 -0.77
N ASP A 35 20.02 5.57 -0.56
CA ASP A 35 19.90 6.65 0.42
C ASP A 35 18.72 7.59 0.09
N GLN A 36 18.45 7.84 -1.20
CA GLN A 36 17.27 8.62 -1.63
C GLN A 36 15.95 7.87 -1.35
N CYS A 37 15.91 6.55 -1.49
CA CYS A 37 14.74 5.76 -1.13
C CYS A 37 14.44 5.86 0.36
N ILE A 38 15.46 5.76 1.21
CA ILE A 38 15.32 5.92 2.67
C ILE A 38 14.78 7.31 3.00
N ASN A 39 15.33 8.36 2.37
CA ASN A 39 14.86 9.73 2.55
C ASN A 39 13.40 9.91 2.07
N CYS A 40 13.01 9.24 0.99
CA CYS A 40 11.65 9.27 0.48
C CYS A 40 10.67 8.68 1.49
N TYR A 41 10.92 7.46 1.99
CA TYR A 41 10.07 6.86 3.01
C TYR A 41 10.02 7.71 4.29
N SER A 42 11.16 8.24 4.74
CA SER A 42 11.24 9.12 5.93
C SER A 42 10.43 10.41 5.76
N ALA A 43 10.29 10.93 4.55
CA ALA A 43 9.51 12.14 4.31
C ALA A 43 8.02 11.97 4.63
N TYR A 44 7.49 10.76 4.51
CA TYR A 44 6.09 10.47 4.82
C TYR A 44 5.78 10.27 6.31
N GLU A 45 6.77 9.90 7.13
CA GLU A 45 6.59 9.67 8.58
C GLU A 45 5.88 10.85 9.28
N ASN A 46 6.20 12.08 8.88
CA ASN A 46 5.64 13.29 9.47
C ASN A 46 4.16 13.53 9.13
N TYR A 47 3.62 12.78 8.18
CA TYR A 47 2.23 12.91 7.72
C TYR A 47 1.33 11.81 8.27
N MET A 48 1.86 10.83 8.97
CA MET A 48 1.09 9.83 9.69
C MET A 48 0.37 10.48 10.86
N ASP A 49 -0.95 10.29 10.94
CA ASP A 49 -1.76 10.84 12.04
C ASP A 49 -1.50 10.09 13.35
N ARG A 50 -0.61 10.63 14.17
CA ARG A 50 -0.21 10.09 15.48
C ARG A 50 -1.12 10.56 16.62
N SER A 51 -2.30 11.13 16.32
CA SER A 51 -3.27 11.53 17.36
C SER A 51 -3.85 10.32 18.09
N ASP A 52 -4.47 10.55 19.28
CA ASP A 52 -5.10 9.50 20.09
C ASP A 52 -6.47 9.05 19.56
N LYS A 53 -6.87 9.48 18.36
CA LYS A 53 -8.10 9.05 17.72
C LYS A 53 -8.08 7.55 17.41
N PRO A 54 -9.25 6.89 17.39
CA PRO A 54 -9.37 5.55 16.83
C PRO A 54 -8.81 5.51 15.40
N MET A 55 -8.13 4.43 15.02
CA MET A 55 -7.45 4.33 13.71
C MET A 55 -8.37 4.68 12.55
N ARG A 56 -9.64 4.22 12.56
CA ARG A 56 -10.62 4.51 11.50
C ARG A 56 -10.96 6.00 11.34
N GLU A 57 -10.73 6.81 12.39
CA GLU A 57 -10.99 8.25 12.39
C GLU A 57 -9.74 9.09 12.11
N LYS A 58 -8.58 8.44 11.98
CA LYS A 58 -7.34 9.11 11.63
C LYS A 58 -7.36 9.55 10.17
N ARG A 59 -6.59 10.61 9.89
CA ARG A 59 -6.40 11.05 8.51
C ARG A 59 -5.61 10.00 7.75
N PRO A 60 -6.01 9.69 6.50
CA PRO A 60 -5.21 8.85 5.63
C PRO A 60 -3.83 9.48 5.37
N LEU A 61 -2.88 8.67 4.94
CA LEU A 61 -1.57 9.16 4.51
C LEU A 61 -1.77 10.07 3.29
N VAL A 62 -0.93 11.10 3.19
CA VAL A 62 -0.99 12.03 2.05
C VAL A 62 -0.46 11.38 0.78
N SER A 63 -1.07 11.70 -0.35
CA SER A 63 -0.66 11.16 -1.66
C SER A 63 0.72 11.65 -2.08
N SER A 64 1.13 12.83 -1.64
CA SER A 64 2.41 13.41 -2.05
C SER A 64 3.00 14.35 -1.01
N VAL A 65 4.32 14.45 -1.04
CA VAL A 65 5.12 15.38 -0.22
C VAL A 65 5.99 16.21 -1.14
N ILE A 66 5.96 17.54 -1.00
CA ILE A 66 6.80 18.46 -1.76
C ILE A 66 8.02 18.92 -0.96
N ALA A 67 9.02 19.48 -1.67
CA ALA A 67 10.33 19.81 -1.11
C ALA A 67 10.29 20.72 0.12
N GLU A 68 9.31 21.60 0.23
CA GLU A 68 9.13 22.50 1.37
C GLU A 68 8.46 21.84 2.58
N GLY A 69 8.31 20.52 2.56
CA GLY A 69 7.66 19.77 3.64
C GLY A 69 6.14 19.93 3.70
N ARG A 70 5.52 20.49 2.66
CA ARG A 70 4.07 20.55 2.54
C ARG A 70 3.55 19.30 1.87
N SER A 71 2.39 18.84 2.28
CA SER A 71 1.65 17.82 1.56
C SER A 71 0.84 18.46 0.45
N PHE A 72 0.71 17.72 -0.63
CA PHE A 72 -0.20 18.04 -1.71
C PHE A 72 -1.17 16.88 -1.91
N TRP A 73 -2.42 17.22 -2.13
CA TRP A 73 -3.46 16.25 -2.36
C TRP A 73 -4.49 16.81 -3.34
N ASN A 74 -4.94 16.01 -4.28
CA ASN A 74 -5.77 16.47 -5.39
C ASN A 74 -7.28 16.34 -5.16
N GLY A 75 -7.71 16.04 -3.94
CA GLY A 75 -9.12 15.92 -3.58
C GLY A 75 -9.74 14.55 -3.86
N ALA A 76 -8.95 13.54 -4.20
CA ALA A 76 -9.45 12.20 -4.52
C ALA A 76 -9.75 11.33 -3.27
N GLY A 77 -9.57 11.86 -2.06
CA GLY A 77 -9.73 11.11 -0.82
C GLY A 77 -8.55 10.18 -0.54
N ASP A 78 -8.79 9.19 0.29
CA ASP A 78 -7.87 8.09 0.50
C ASP A 78 -7.82 7.23 -0.78
N ARG A 79 -6.65 7.13 -1.39
CA ARG A 79 -6.40 6.36 -2.62
C ARG A 79 -5.78 4.98 -2.33
N GLY A 80 -5.71 4.58 -1.06
CA GLY A 80 -4.86 3.48 -0.64
C GLY A 80 -3.39 3.90 -0.51
N ASP A 81 -3.14 5.18 -0.19
CA ASP A 81 -1.78 5.74 -0.09
C ASP A 81 -0.95 5.08 1.00
N CYS A 82 -1.60 4.68 2.10
CA CYS A 82 -0.97 3.94 3.19
C CYS A 82 -0.51 2.56 2.72
N GLU A 83 -1.32 1.88 1.95
CA GLU A 83 -1.06 0.57 1.39
C GLU A 83 0.05 0.63 0.33
N MET A 84 0.04 1.64 -0.55
CA MET A 84 1.10 1.87 -1.54
C MET A 84 2.45 2.12 -0.85
N TYR A 85 2.45 2.98 0.18
CA TYR A 85 3.64 3.26 0.98
C TYR A 85 4.19 1.98 1.63
N ALA A 86 3.34 1.24 2.33
CA ALA A 86 3.74 0.03 3.05
C ALA A 86 4.12 -1.13 2.12
N TYR A 87 3.47 -1.25 0.96
CA TYR A 87 3.82 -2.23 -0.07
C TYR A 87 5.27 -2.05 -0.53
N GLY A 88 5.64 -0.84 -0.92
CA GLY A 88 7.00 -0.57 -1.33
C GLY A 88 8.00 -0.65 -0.19
N LEU A 89 7.67 -0.08 0.97
CA LEU A 89 8.56 -0.10 2.14
C LEU A 89 8.89 -1.52 2.59
N THR A 90 7.89 -2.39 2.73
CA THR A 90 8.14 -3.77 3.19
C THR A 90 8.99 -4.57 2.20
N ARG A 91 8.78 -4.40 0.90
CA ARG A 91 9.61 -5.00 -0.15
C ARG A 91 11.04 -4.45 -0.14
N PHE A 92 11.19 -3.14 -0.03
CA PHE A 92 12.49 -2.48 0.10
C PHE A 92 13.28 -3.02 1.30
N LEU A 93 12.64 -3.15 2.45
CA LEU A 93 13.30 -3.65 3.68
C LEU A 93 13.69 -5.12 3.59
N LEU A 94 12.88 -5.96 2.93
CA LEU A 94 13.21 -7.36 2.68
C LEU A 94 14.45 -7.48 1.78
N GLU A 95 14.52 -6.70 0.71
CA GLU A 95 15.66 -6.69 -0.22
C GLU A 95 16.93 -6.15 0.44
N MET A 96 16.81 -5.08 1.23
CA MET A 96 17.95 -4.53 1.97
C MET A 96 18.50 -5.49 3.02
N SER A 97 17.67 -6.33 3.61
CA SER A 97 18.04 -7.31 4.65
C SER A 97 18.80 -6.67 5.82
N ASP A 98 18.54 -5.41 6.15
CA ASP A 98 19.19 -4.63 7.20
C ASP A 98 18.27 -4.49 8.42
N ILE A 99 18.63 -5.15 9.53
CA ILE A 99 17.86 -5.12 10.77
C ILE A 99 17.76 -3.71 11.37
N ALA A 100 18.77 -2.88 11.22
CA ALA A 100 18.72 -1.52 11.74
C ALA A 100 17.72 -0.68 10.96
N LEU A 101 17.65 -0.90 9.66
CA LEU A 101 16.70 -0.24 8.78
C LEU A 101 15.27 -0.74 9.05
N ILE A 102 15.08 -2.04 9.26
CA ILE A 102 13.78 -2.59 9.65
C ILE A 102 13.30 -1.95 10.95
N LYS A 103 14.16 -1.88 11.98
CA LYS A 103 13.83 -1.23 13.26
C LYS A 103 13.43 0.23 13.10
N ARG A 104 14.11 0.95 12.21
CA ARG A 104 13.84 2.36 11.95
C ARG A 104 12.41 2.59 11.46
N PHE A 105 11.90 1.75 10.58
CA PHE A 105 10.59 1.88 9.95
C PHE A 105 9.51 0.97 10.56
N TRP A 106 9.81 0.33 11.69
CA TRP A 106 8.90 -0.67 12.27
C TRP A 106 7.55 -0.07 12.68
N ASP A 107 7.57 1.07 13.35
CA ASP A 107 6.37 1.77 13.79
C ASP A 107 5.52 2.29 12.61
N ASP A 108 6.14 2.56 11.48
CA ASP A 108 5.42 2.98 10.28
C ASP A 108 4.68 1.81 9.64
N ILE A 109 5.29 0.63 9.60
CA ILE A 109 4.64 -0.60 9.12
C ILE A 109 3.43 -0.94 10.01
N ILE A 110 3.61 -0.89 11.34
CA ILE A 110 2.52 -1.12 12.29
C ILE A 110 1.39 -0.11 12.04
N TRP A 111 1.72 1.17 11.95
CA TRP A 111 0.72 2.22 11.73
C TRP A 111 -0.06 2.00 10.44
N CYS A 112 0.62 1.68 9.34
CA CYS A 112 -0.03 1.44 8.06
C CYS A 112 -0.96 0.22 8.10
N LEU A 113 -0.52 -0.88 8.71
CA LEU A 113 -1.35 -2.08 8.81
C LEU A 113 -2.54 -1.88 9.76
N ASP A 114 -2.36 -1.19 10.87
CA ASP A 114 -3.46 -0.84 11.77
C ASP A 114 -4.48 0.06 11.06
N PHE A 115 -4.02 1.04 10.28
CA PHE A 115 -4.89 1.89 9.48
C PHE A 115 -5.66 1.08 8.45
N ALA A 116 -4.98 0.31 7.61
CA ALA A 116 -5.59 -0.53 6.58
C ALA A 116 -6.62 -1.52 7.17
N LEU A 117 -6.26 -2.23 8.24
CA LEU A 117 -7.15 -3.19 8.90
C LEU A 117 -8.35 -2.52 9.56
N SER A 118 -8.22 -1.27 10.04
CA SER A 118 -9.34 -0.49 10.55
C SER A 118 -10.36 -0.10 9.48
N ARG A 119 -9.94 -0.11 8.20
CA ARG A 119 -10.78 0.20 7.04
C ARG A 119 -11.50 -1.03 6.46
N LYS A 120 -11.39 -2.20 7.07
CA LYS A 120 -12.13 -3.38 6.62
C LYS A 120 -13.64 -3.14 6.69
N ASN A 121 -14.34 -3.44 5.60
CA ASN A 121 -15.80 -3.45 5.57
C ASN A 121 -16.38 -4.78 6.10
N ASN A 122 -17.70 -4.90 6.07
CA ASN A 122 -18.41 -6.11 6.55
C ASN A 122 -18.10 -7.37 5.73
N TYR A 123 -17.52 -7.25 4.54
CA TYR A 123 -17.07 -8.36 3.70
C TYR A 123 -15.60 -8.70 3.93
N GLY A 124 -14.89 -7.93 4.75
CA GLY A 124 -13.50 -8.15 5.11
C GLY A 124 -12.49 -7.63 4.08
N VAL A 125 -12.92 -6.88 3.07
CA VAL A 125 -12.04 -6.18 2.12
C VAL A 125 -11.81 -4.73 2.54
N ILE A 126 -10.75 -4.11 2.02
CA ILE A 126 -10.30 -2.79 2.46
C ILE A 126 -11.06 -1.68 1.72
N GLU A 127 -11.62 -0.73 2.48
CA GLU A 127 -12.25 0.47 1.94
C GLU A 127 -11.23 1.56 1.63
N SER A 128 -11.45 2.27 0.54
CA SER A 128 -10.75 3.49 0.15
C SER A 128 -11.69 4.42 -0.61
N ASP A 129 -11.41 5.72 -0.64
CA ASP A 129 -12.28 6.68 -1.34
C ASP A 129 -12.06 6.64 -2.85
N SER A 130 -10.88 6.23 -3.27
CA SER A 130 -10.50 6.09 -4.68
C SER A 130 -9.32 5.08 -4.81
N ASP A 131 -8.62 5.15 -5.92
CA ASP A 131 -7.39 4.42 -6.19
C ASP A 131 -6.28 5.35 -6.70
N GLU A 132 -5.15 4.80 -7.11
CA GLU A 132 -4.04 5.57 -7.67
C GLU A 132 -4.42 6.40 -8.91
N LEU A 133 -5.53 6.07 -9.58
CA LEU A 133 -6.03 6.83 -10.73
C LEU A 133 -6.89 8.05 -10.34
N GLU A 134 -7.02 8.36 -9.05
CA GLU A 134 -7.52 9.64 -8.56
C GLU A 134 -8.92 9.98 -9.05
N ASN A 135 -9.85 9.02 -8.99
CA ASN A 135 -11.22 9.16 -9.49
C ASN A 135 -11.34 9.41 -11.00
N ARG A 136 -10.30 9.16 -11.80
CA ARG A 136 -10.43 9.20 -13.26
C ARG A 136 -11.32 8.09 -13.80
N PHE A 137 -11.42 7.01 -13.05
CA PHE A 137 -12.32 5.89 -13.27
C PHE A 137 -13.01 5.54 -11.96
N GLU A 138 -14.19 4.98 -12.04
CA GLU A 138 -14.91 4.50 -10.88
C GLU A 138 -14.15 3.37 -10.18
N SER A 139 -14.02 3.45 -8.85
CA SER A 139 -13.29 2.47 -8.04
C SER A 139 -14.14 1.85 -6.92
N GLY A 140 -15.38 2.31 -6.75
CA GLY A 140 -16.26 1.88 -5.66
C GLY A 140 -15.76 2.35 -4.29
N ASN A 141 -16.41 1.88 -3.23
CA ASN A 141 -16.01 2.16 -1.84
C ASN A 141 -14.92 1.19 -1.34
N ALA A 142 -14.68 0.11 -2.05
CA ALA A 142 -13.60 -0.85 -1.85
C ALA A 142 -13.19 -1.38 -3.22
N ASN A 143 -11.90 -1.39 -3.50
CA ASN A 143 -11.37 -1.84 -4.77
C ASN A 143 -10.35 -2.97 -4.60
N LEU A 144 -10.19 -3.73 -5.66
CA LEU A 144 -9.30 -4.88 -5.71
C LEU A 144 -7.83 -4.49 -5.49
N PHE A 145 -7.42 -3.34 -6.02
CA PHE A 145 -6.05 -2.84 -5.93
C PHE A 145 -5.64 -2.64 -4.46
N THR A 146 -6.36 -1.81 -3.69
CA THR A 146 -6.05 -1.52 -2.28
C THR A 146 -6.06 -2.79 -1.43
N SER A 147 -7.03 -3.70 -1.66
CA SER A 147 -7.10 -4.98 -0.93
C SER A 147 -5.93 -5.90 -1.27
N CYS A 148 -5.48 -5.95 -2.53
CA CYS A 148 -4.31 -6.73 -2.95
C CYS A 148 -3.01 -6.19 -2.38
N LEU A 149 -2.82 -4.87 -2.36
CA LEU A 149 -1.65 -4.26 -1.71
C LEU A 149 -1.60 -4.62 -0.22
N THR A 150 -2.71 -4.48 0.50
CA THR A 150 -2.79 -4.87 1.91
C THR A 150 -2.44 -6.35 2.13
N TYR A 151 -2.94 -7.23 1.26
CA TYR A 151 -2.62 -8.66 1.32
C TYR A 151 -1.11 -8.93 1.20
N ASP A 152 -0.44 -8.25 0.27
CA ASP A 152 1.02 -8.38 0.09
C ASP A 152 1.79 -7.83 1.31
N VAL A 153 1.42 -6.63 1.76
CA VAL A 153 2.02 -5.99 2.95
C VAL A 153 1.94 -6.89 4.17
N LEU A 154 0.78 -7.50 4.43
CA LEU A 154 0.59 -8.43 5.56
C LEU A 154 1.57 -9.60 5.49
N GLY A 155 1.83 -10.17 4.30
CA GLY A 155 2.78 -11.26 4.11
C GLY A 155 4.23 -10.85 4.34
N ASN A 156 4.61 -9.73 3.76
CA ASN A 156 5.95 -9.17 3.89
C ASN A 156 6.24 -8.73 5.33
N ALA A 157 5.30 -8.03 5.96
CA ALA A 157 5.41 -7.58 7.34
C ALA A 157 5.45 -8.75 8.33
N ALA A 158 4.68 -9.83 8.12
CA ALA A 158 4.79 -11.04 8.93
C ALA A 158 6.18 -11.70 8.82
N THR A 159 6.82 -11.62 7.65
CA THR A 159 8.19 -12.09 7.47
C THR A 159 9.19 -11.19 8.20
N LEU A 160 9.07 -9.87 8.08
CA LEU A 160 9.89 -8.91 8.81
C LEU A 160 9.72 -9.07 10.33
N ALA A 161 8.49 -9.30 10.82
CA ALA A 161 8.20 -9.57 12.23
C ALA A 161 8.96 -10.79 12.76
N LYS A 162 9.02 -11.87 11.97
CA LYS A 162 9.83 -13.06 12.32
C LYS A 162 11.32 -12.73 12.45
N VAL A 163 11.85 -11.93 11.51
CA VAL A 163 13.25 -11.46 11.55
C VAL A 163 13.52 -10.61 12.80
N MET A 164 12.54 -9.80 13.19
CA MET A 164 12.61 -8.95 14.40
C MET A 164 12.41 -9.73 15.71
N GLY A 165 11.95 -10.97 15.65
CA GLY A 165 11.57 -11.75 16.83
C GLY A 165 10.23 -11.37 17.43
N ASP A 166 9.40 -10.62 16.69
CA ASP A 166 8.05 -10.20 17.08
C ASP A 166 7.03 -11.28 16.68
N ALA A 167 6.90 -12.27 17.55
CA ALA A 167 6.01 -13.42 17.29
C ALA A 167 4.53 -13.05 17.27
N GLU A 168 4.14 -11.99 18.00
CA GLU A 168 2.75 -11.53 18.08
C GLU A 168 2.30 -10.95 16.74
N HIS A 169 3.02 -9.96 16.21
CA HIS A 169 2.71 -9.38 14.90
C HIS A 169 2.91 -10.39 13.77
N ALA A 170 3.91 -11.27 13.84
CA ALA A 170 4.10 -12.31 12.83
C ALA A 170 2.87 -13.22 12.70
N LYS A 171 2.27 -13.60 13.82
CA LYS A 171 1.05 -14.42 13.83
C LYS A 171 -0.17 -13.61 13.41
N LEU A 172 -0.37 -12.43 14.00
CA LEU A 172 -1.51 -11.57 13.69
C LEU A 172 -1.63 -11.29 12.18
N TRP A 173 -0.54 -10.83 11.58
CA TRP A 173 -0.53 -10.47 10.16
C TRP A 173 -0.64 -11.68 9.22
N ALA A 174 -0.08 -12.81 9.59
CA ALA A 174 -0.28 -14.05 8.83
C ALA A 174 -1.76 -14.50 8.86
N ASP A 175 -2.41 -14.42 10.02
CA ASP A 175 -3.82 -14.77 10.17
C ASP A 175 -4.73 -13.78 9.39
N GLU A 176 -4.45 -12.47 9.47
CA GLU A 176 -5.19 -11.44 8.74
C GLU A 176 -4.99 -11.56 7.21
N ARG A 177 -3.78 -11.91 6.76
CA ARG A 177 -3.50 -12.21 5.35
C ARG A 177 -4.36 -13.35 4.83
N ALA A 178 -4.46 -14.44 5.59
CA ALA A 178 -5.27 -15.59 5.19
C ALA A 178 -6.78 -15.25 5.09
N LYS A 179 -7.29 -14.46 6.05
CA LYS A 179 -8.68 -13.98 6.03
C LYS A 179 -8.92 -13.05 4.82
N LEU A 180 -8.02 -12.10 4.59
CA LEU A 180 -8.15 -11.14 3.49
C LEU A 180 -8.11 -11.84 2.12
N ARG A 181 -7.29 -12.89 1.95
CA ARG A 181 -7.30 -13.70 0.73
C ARG A 181 -8.68 -14.26 0.44
N SER A 182 -9.32 -14.88 1.44
CA SER A 182 -10.66 -15.44 1.27
C SER A 182 -11.69 -14.35 0.95
N SER A 183 -11.59 -13.19 1.62
CA SER A 183 -12.48 -12.05 1.37
C SER A 183 -12.30 -11.47 -0.05
N ILE A 184 -11.08 -11.38 -0.56
CA ILE A 184 -10.79 -10.94 -1.93
C ILE A 184 -11.44 -11.88 -2.95
N GLU A 185 -11.28 -13.20 -2.79
CA GLU A 185 -11.88 -14.21 -3.66
C GLU A 185 -13.41 -14.14 -3.65
N GLU A 186 -14.01 -13.99 -2.48
CA GLU A 186 -15.46 -13.95 -2.32
C GLU A 186 -16.07 -12.66 -2.86
N TYR A 187 -15.46 -11.51 -2.55
CA TYR A 187 -16.03 -10.19 -2.87
C TYR A 187 -15.79 -9.76 -4.31
N PHE A 188 -14.56 -9.94 -4.80
CA PHE A 188 -14.16 -9.49 -6.13
C PHE A 188 -14.24 -10.61 -7.18
N GLY A 189 -14.18 -11.88 -6.81
CA GLY A 189 -14.28 -12.99 -7.76
C GLY A 189 -15.62 -12.98 -8.50
N GLY A 190 -15.59 -13.24 -9.81
CA GLY A 190 -16.81 -13.20 -10.61
C GLY A 190 -16.60 -13.37 -12.11
N ASN A 191 -17.61 -12.97 -12.87
CA ASN A 191 -17.55 -12.92 -14.33
C ASN A 191 -17.62 -11.48 -14.81
N VAL A 192 -16.66 -11.08 -15.64
CA VAL A 192 -16.63 -9.78 -16.29
C VAL A 192 -16.47 -10.02 -17.79
N GLU A 193 -17.38 -9.48 -18.60
CA GLU A 193 -17.41 -9.66 -20.08
C GLU A 193 -17.30 -11.12 -20.53
N GLY A 194 -17.87 -12.05 -19.76
CA GLY A 194 -17.87 -13.50 -20.05
C GLY A 194 -16.62 -14.25 -19.58
N PHE A 195 -15.65 -13.58 -18.99
CA PHE A 195 -14.45 -14.20 -18.41
C PHE A 195 -14.62 -14.44 -16.91
N LYS A 196 -14.28 -15.63 -16.45
CA LYS A 196 -14.12 -15.91 -15.01
C LYS A 196 -12.85 -15.22 -14.53
N THR A 197 -13.01 -14.12 -13.78
CA THR A 197 -11.93 -13.25 -13.35
C THR A 197 -12.35 -12.48 -12.10
N TYR A 198 -11.75 -11.32 -11.83
CA TYR A 198 -12.13 -10.44 -10.75
C TYR A 198 -12.90 -9.23 -11.28
N LYS A 199 -13.86 -8.76 -10.51
CA LYS A 199 -14.40 -7.41 -10.61
C LYS A 199 -13.41 -6.46 -9.95
N TYR A 200 -13.26 -5.25 -10.48
CA TYR A 200 -12.38 -4.28 -9.86
C TYR A 200 -12.98 -3.68 -8.57
N TYR A 201 -14.31 -3.50 -8.56
CA TYR A 201 -15.13 -3.11 -7.42
C TYR A 201 -16.50 -3.77 -7.51
N ASP A 202 -17.32 -3.67 -6.48
CA ASP A 202 -18.67 -4.24 -6.54
C ASP A 202 -19.56 -3.46 -7.51
N GLY A 203 -20.10 -4.17 -8.50
CA GLY A 203 -20.85 -3.59 -9.61
C GLY A 203 -20.02 -3.32 -10.88
N ASN A 204 -18.70 -3.52 -10.87
CA ASN A 204 -17.88 -3.41 -12.06
C ASN A 204 -18.27 -4.44 -13.12
N ARG A 205 -18.45 -3.99 -14.38
CA ARG A 205 -18.87 -4.83 -15.50
C ARG A 205 -17.88 -4.90 -16.64
N ASP A 206 -16.85 -4.05 -16.61
CA ASP A 206 -15.88 -3.91 -17.68
C ASP A 206 -14.53 -4.47 -17.26
N LEU A 207 -13.82 -5.11 -18.19
CA LEU A 207 -12.44 -5.53 -17.99
C LEU A 207 -11.55 -4.30 -17.80
N ARG A 208 -10.70 -4.34 -16.78
CA ARG A 208 -9.76 -3.26 -16.44
C ARG A 208 -8.38 -3.82 -16.16
N ALA A 209 -7.35 -3.01 -16.39
CA ALA A 209 -5.96 -3.44 -16.22
C ALA A 209 -5.68 -3.95 -14.78
N TRP A 210 -6.19 -3.28 -13.78
CA TRP A 210 -5.95 -3.61 -12.36
C TRP A 210 -6.60 -4.91 -11.87
N ILE A 211 -7.43 -5.57 -12.65
CA ILE A 211 -7.93 -6.92 -12.30
C ILE A 211 -6.82 -7.98 -12.29
N CYS A 212 -5.63 -7.66 -12.81
CA CYS A 212 -4.46 -8.52 -12.73
C CYS A 212 -3.68 -8.41 -11.41
N MET A 213 -4.05 -7.49 -10.50
CA MET A 213 -3.36 -7.31 -9.21
C MET A 213 -3.25 -8.60 -8.37
N PRO A 214 -4.26 -9.49 -8.32
CA PRO A 214 -4.10 -10.78 -7.65
C PRO A 214 -2.91 -11.60 -8.15
N LEU A 215 -2.58 -11.56 -9.44
CA LEU A 215 -1.40 -12.23 -9.99
C LEU A 215 -0.10 -11.60 -9.50
N THR A 216 -0.07 -10.28 -9.38
CA THR A 216 1.11 -9.52 -8.92
C THR A 216 1.46 -9.83 -7.47
N VAL A 217 0.46 -10.10 -6.65
CA VAL A 217 0.61 -10.41 -5.22
C VAL A 217 0.44 -11.91 -4.90
N GLU A 218 0.49 -12.75 -5.93
CA GLU A 218 0.44 -14.22 -5.81
C GLU A 218 -0.86 -14.76 -5.19
N ILE A 219 -2.00 -14.13 -5.43
CA ILE A 219 -3.33 -14.69 -5.12
C ILE A 219 -3.76 -15.56 -6.30
N PHE A 220 -3.31 -16.80 -6.32
CA PHE A 220 -3.74 -17.84 -7.27
C PHE A 220 -3.39 -19.23 -6.72
N ASP A 221 -4.11 -20.24 -7.18
CA ASP A 221 -3.77 -21.63 -6.89
C ASP A 221 -2.72 -22.12 -7.90
N ARG A 222 -1.64 -22.69 -7.40
CA ARG A 222 -0.56 -23.28 -8.20
C ARG A 222 -0.86 -24.71 -8.54
#